data_74ad799833bdc070560656b272728bd0
#
_entry.id   74ad799833bdc070560656b272728bd0
#
_cell.length_a   1.000
_cell.length_b   1.000
_cell.length_c   1.000
_cell.angle_alpha   90.00
_cell.angle_beta   90.00
_cell.angle_gamma   90.00
#
_symmetry.space_group_name_H-M   'P 1'
#
loop_
_entity.id
_entity.type
_entity.pdbx_description
1 polymer ?
#
loop_
_entity_poly.entity_id
_entity_poly.type
_entity_poly.pdbx_seq_one_letter_code
_entity_poly.pdbx_strand_id
1 'polypeptide(L)'
;MEHKYNKGSEWRKWDLHIHTPYSIYQNYGGTGSFDKFIDALERLPKDVKVIGITDYYFIDGYEKVMEYRQKGRLSNIDKIFPILEFRIDTFGSGNENKLQKINLHILFDIGEDNLKEEIKKIREEFISQIPISSIDKHKTKMLSIDNFTTEGGNDLQKGFSDLVPPTAKVFELLNCETWKNKTFTFLGYKEWSNLEKNNQLKPLKEDLYNRVNAFLSATQRETFLNCQKWLNEYGNKKFLHSGDIHDFSFLDTANTNENGDIVQSTNYYCDTWIKADTTFDGLKQIICEPEDRVKIQIDHPDDKKGYNIIEKIKFVDTSGQDKFPCEEIGLSSGLNAIIGGKSSGKSLLLHLIASEMGNKTDIKNYEQVIKNTSIEIYYKDDPTRKRTKDDARIIEFLPQLHIENLVRNQE
;
A
#
# COMPACT_ATOMS: atom_id res chain seq x y z
N MET A 1 24.84 -1.98 -2.75
CA MET A 1 23.46 -2.00 -2.17
C MET A 1 22.55 -2.61 -3.21
N GLU A 2 22.02 -3.81 -2.95
CA GLU A 2 20.94 -4.35 -3.79
C GLU A 2 19.74 -3.41 -3.65
N HIS A 3 19.27 -2.88 -4.76
CA HIS A 3 18.06 -2.08 -4.76
C HIS A 3 16.87 -3.00 -4.46
N LYS A 4 16.22 -2.79 -3.32
CA LYS A 4 15.02 -3.54 -2.89
C LYS A 4 13.90 -3.53 -3.96
N TYR A 5 13.89 -2.55 -4.85
CA TYR A 5 12.89 -2.33 -5.90
C TYR A 5 13.53 -2.29 -7.29
N ASN A 6 14.24 -3.34 -7.65
CA ASN A 6 15.00 -3.43 -8.91
C ASN A 6 14.14 -3.45 -10.18
N LYS A 7 12.82 -3.68 -10.06
CA LYS A 7 11.86 -3.71 -11.18
C LYS A 7 10.93 -2.50 -11.21
N GLY A 8 11.15 -1.51 -10.34
CA GLY A 8 10.27 -0.36 -10.19
C GLY A 8 8.97 -0.70 -9.45
N SER A 9 7.92 0.09 -9.69
CA SER A 9 6.63 -0.10 -9.01
C SER A 9 5.92 -1.36 -9.48
N GLU A 10 5.66 -2.28 -8.57
CA GLU A 10 4.91 -3.52 -8.80
C GLU A 10 3.59 -3.50 -8.04
N TRP A 11 2.62 -4.29 -8.49
CA TRP A 11 1.36 -4.50 -7.79
C TRP A 11 1.57 -5.36 -6.54
N ARG A 12 1.11 -4.86 -5.40
CA ARG A 12 1.10 -5.56 -4.11
C ARG A 12 -0.21 -5.30 -3.39
N LYS A 13 -0.68 -6.25 -2.60
CA LYS A 13 -1.83 -6.04 -1.72
C LYS A 13 -1.43 -5.23 -0.51
N TRP A 14 -2.26 -4.24 -0.18
CA TRP A 14 -2.11 -3.35 0.97
C TRP A 14 -3.34 -3.44 1.84
N ASP A 15 -3.23 -4.01 3.03
CA ASP A 15 -4.29 -4.01 4.02
C ASP A 15 -4.00 -2.98 5.11
N LEU A 16 -4.66 -1.85 5.03
CA LEU A 16 -4.40 -0.69 5.88
C LEU A 16 -5.36 -0.60 7.07
N HIS A 17 -6.00 -1.73 7.49
CA HIS A 17 -6.93 -1.70 8.60
C HIS A 17 -6.97 -3.03 9.36
N ILE A 18 -5.98 -3.21 10.25
CA ILE A 18 -5.88 -4.40 11.11
C ILE A 18 -5.70 -3.93 12.55
N HIS A 19 -6.67 -4.24 13.41
CA HIS A 19 -6.60 -3.99 14.84
C HIS A 19 -5.78 -5.03 15.57
N THR A 20 -5.14 -4.64 16.68
CA THR A 20 -4.33 -5.53 17.50
C THR A 20 -5.09 -5.99 18.75
N PRO A 21 -4.55 -6.98 19.49
CA PRO A 21 -5.04 -7.32 20.83
C PRO A 21 -4.97 -6.16 21.86
N TYR A 22 -4.30 -5.06 21.54
CA TYR A 22 -4.25 -3.84 22.38
C TYR A 22 -5.34 -2.81 22.01
N SER A 23 -6.07 -3.02 20.91
CA SER A 23 -7.15 -2.13 20.52
C SER A 23 -8.27 -2.09 21.57
N ILE A 24 -8.89 -0.94 21.77
CA ILE A 24 -10.00 -0.76 22.74
C ILE A 24 -11.16 -1.70 22.41
N TYR A 25 -11.49 -1.87 21.14
CA TYR A 25 -12.43 -2.88 20.66
C TYR A 25 -11.67 -3.94 19.87
N GLN A 26 -11.68 -5.16 20.38
CA GLN A 26 -11.10 -6.33 19.76
C GLN A 26 -11.71 -7.62 20.35
N ASN A 27 -11.65 -8.69 19.59
CA ASN A 27 -12.16 -10.01 19.98
C ASN A 27 -11.06 -11.08 19.94
N TYR A 28 -9.79 -10.70 20.16
CA TYR A 28 -8.65 -11.63 20.18
C TYR A 28 -8.48 -12.38 21.51
N GLY A 29 -9.26 -12.02 22.54
CA GLY A 29 -9.11 -12.57 23.89
C GLY A 29 -8.13 -11.80 24.78
N GLY A 30 -7.81 -10.56 24.41
CA GLY A 30 -6.97 -9.64 25.18
C GLY A 30 -5.47 -9.73 24.87
N THR A 31 -4.69 -9.01 25.64
CA THR A 31 -3.26 -8.77 25.39
C THR A 31 -2.39 -10.03 25.43
N GLY A 32 -2.83 -11.11 26.12
CA GLY A 32 -2.13 -12.40 26.15
C GLY A 32 -2.14 -13.17 24.84
N SER A 33 -2.93 -12.74 23.84
CA SER A 33 -3.03 -13.40 22.53
C SER A 33 -2.05 -12.84 21.47
N PHE A 34 -1.11 -11.98 21.85
CA PHE A 34 -0.24 -11.29 20.89
C PHE A 34 0.65 -12.24 20.10
N ASP A 35 1.21 -13.29 20.69
CA ASP A 35 2.01 -14.28 19.96
C ASP A 35 1.18 -14.95 18.84
N LYS A 36 -0.05 -15.38 19.18
CA LYS A 36 -0.99 -15.95 18.20
C LYS A 36 -1.36 -14.93 17.10
N PHE A 37 -1.47 -13.65 17.45
CA PHE A 37 -1.74 -12.59 16.48
C PHE A 37 -0.58 -12.43 15.48
N ILE A 38 0.66 -12.42 15.96
CA ILE A 38 1.85 -12.38 15.09
C ILE A 38 1.93 -13.62 14.20
N ASP A 39 1.68 -14.81 14.75
CA ASP A 39 1.63 -16.05 13.96
C ASP A 39 0.58 -15.97 12.84
N ALA A 40 -0.57 -15.34 13.09
CA ALA A 40 -1.61 -15.14 12.10
C ALA A 40 -1.18 -14.15 10.99
N LEU A 41 -0.51 -13.04 11.34
CA LEU A 41 0.04 -12.10 10.37
C LEU A 41 1.10 -12.74 9.47
N GLU A 42 1.91 -13.65 9.98
CA GLU A 42 2.92 -14.37 9.19
C GLU A 42 2.29 -15.35 8.18
N ARG A 43 1.04 -15.76 8.42
CA ARG A 43 0.28 -16.61 7.49
C ARG A 43 -0.55 -15.84 6.46
N LEU A 44 -0.54 -14.52 6.46
CA LEU A 44 -1.24 -13.73 5.44
C LEU A 44 -0.82 -14.14 4.01
N PRO A 45 -1.72 -14.01 3.03
CA PRO A 45 -1.41 -14.32 1.63
C PRO A 45 -0.13 -13.64 1.16
N LYS A 46 0.67 -14.34 0.34
CA LYS A 46 2.00 -13.86 -0.12
C LYS A 46 1.96 -12.53 -0.87
N ASP A 47 0.82 -12.18 -1.43
CA ASP A 47 0.61 -10.92 -2.15
C ASP A 47 0.42 -9.72 -1.21
N VAL A 48 0.05 -9.97 0.06
CA VAL A 48 -0.04 -8.94 1.08
C VAL A 48 1.37 -8.55 1.52
N LYS A 49 1.81 -7.37 1.12
CA LYS A 49 3.16 -6.87 1.37
C LYS A 49 3.19 -5.66 2.30
N VAL A 50 2.07 -4.97 2.42
CA VAL A 50 1.95 -3.82 3.31
C VAL A 50 0.74 -3.99 4.20
N ILE A 51 0.92 -3.76 5.49
CA ILE A 51 -0.17 -3.71 6.45
C ILE A 51 -0.16 -2.41 7.24
N GLY A 52 -1.35 -1.96 7.62
CA GLY A 52 -1.55 -0.89 8.59
C GLY A 52 -2.03 -1.48 9.92
N ILE A 53 -1.29 -1.25 10.97
CA ILE A 53 -1.74 -1.55 12.33
C ILE A 53 -2.58 -0.36 12.78
N THR A 54 -3.88 -0.60 12.99
CA THR A 54 -4.89 0.44 13.11
C THR A 54 -5.65 0.31 14.41
N ASP A 55 -5.07 0.81 15.51
CA ASP A 55 -5.76 0.81 16.79
C ASP A 55 -6.46 2.15 17.08
N TYR A 56 -7.50 2.11 17.92
CA TYR A 56 -8.24 3.31 18.31
C TYR A 56 -7.38 4.22 19.19
N TYR A 57 -7.10 5.43 18.70
CA TYR A 57 -6.44 6.55 19.38
C TYR A 57 -5.00 6.31 19.85
N PHE A 58 -4.55 5.06 20.05
CA PHE A 58 -3.27 4.74 20.67
C PHE A 58 -2.36 3.92 19.76
N ILE A 59 -1.04 4.10 19.94
CA ILE A 59 -0.01 3.48 19.08
C ILE A 59 0.63 2.24 19.70
N ASP A 60 0.16 1.81 20.87
CA ASP A 60 0.81 0.76 21.67
C ASP A 60 0.79 -0.59 20.98
N GLY A 61 -0.28 -0.90 20.24
CA GLY A 61 -0.36 -2.13 19.44
C GLY A 61 0.68 -2.15 18.32
N TYR A 62 0.85 -1.03 17.62
CA TYR A 62 1.91 -0.91 16.61
C TYR A 62 3.31 -1.08 17.22
N GLU A 63 3.60 -0.40 18.33
CA GLU A 63 4.88 -0.56 19.03
C GLU A 63 5.15 -2.02 19.37
N LYS A 64 4.12 -2.74 19.87
CA LYS A 64 4.23 -4.16 20.19
C LYS A 64 4.51 -5.03 18.96
N VAL A 65 3.84 -4.79 17.84
CA VAL A 65 4.11 -5.49 16.57
C VAL A 65 5.56 -5.27 16.13
N MET A 66 6.05 -4.04 16.22
CA MET A 66 7.42 -3.71 15.82
C MET A 66 8.49 -4.31 16.74
N GLU A 67 8.20 -4.57 18.02
CA GLU A 67 9.09 -5.36 18.89
C GLU A 67 9.30 -6.79 18.35
N TYR A 68 8.24 -7.42 17.80
CA TYR A 68 8.37 -8.72 17.15
C TYR A 68 9.15 -8.66 15.84
N ARG A 69 8.91 -7.59 15.04
CA ARG A 69 9.67 -7.38 13.80
C ARG A 69 11.16 -7.20 14.07
N GLN A 70 11.54 -6.46 15.10
CA GLN A 70 12.95 -6.31 15.51
C GLN A 70 13.60 -7.64 15.96
N LYS A 71 12.81 -8.62 16.38
CA LYS A 71 13.25 -9.99 16.69
C LYS A 71 13.29 -10.91 15.46
N GLY A 72 13.09 -10.37 14.26
CA GLY A 72 13.15 -11.11 12.99
C GLY A 72 11.84 -11.78 12.57
N ARG A 73 10.71 -11.49 13.25
CA ARG A 73 9.37 -11.94 12.86
C ARG A 73 8.80 -11.06 11.74
N LEU A 74 7.72 -11.49 11.11
CA LEU A 74 6.97 -10.75 10.08
C LEU A 74 7.81 -10.43 8.82
N SER A 75 8.74 -11.30 8.45
CA SER A 75 9.60 -11.13 7.27
C SER A 75 8.82 -11.23 5.94
N ASN A 76 7.62 -11.80 5.96
CA ASN A 76 6.69 -11.87 4.83
C ASN A 76 6.08 -10.51 4.44
N ILE A 77 6.12 -9.51 5.33
CA ILE A 77 5.58 -8.17 5.15
C ILE A 77 6.71 -7.19 4.86
N ASP A 78 6.62 -6.44 3.78
CA ASP A 78 7.64 -5.46 3.38
C ASP A 78 7.60 -4.20 4.26
N LYS A 79 6.38 -3.67 4.53
CA LYS A 79 6.20 -2.46 5.34
C LYS A 79 4.99 -2.61 6.28
N ILE A 80 5.16 -2.13 7.51
CA ILE A 80 4.12 -2.02 8.51
C ILE A 80 3.97 -0.53 8.86
N PHE A 81 2.79 0.04 8.65
CA PHE A 81 2.49 1.43 8.99
C PHE A 81 1.73 1.54 10.30
N PRO A 82 2.06 2.53 11.16
CA PRO A 82 1.19 2.92 12.27
C PRO A 82 0.02 3.73 11.73
N ILE A 83 -1.18 3.32 12.09
CA ILE A 83 -2.42 4.03 11.78
C ILE A 83 -3.20 4.21 13.06
N LEU A 84 -3.64 5.43 13.34
CA LEU A 84 -4.53 5.71 14.44
C LEU A 84 -5.95 5.91 13.90
N GLU A 85 -6.92 5.17 14.43
CA GLU A 85 -8.32 5.34 14.09
C GLU A 85 -8.99 6.26 15.11
N PHE A 86 -9.43 7.41 14.64
CA PHE A 86 -10.19 8.38 15.39
C PHE A 86 -11.67 8.29 15.07
N ARG A 87 -12.49 8.26 16.11
CA ARG A 87 -13.90 8.66 15.98
C ARG A 87 -13.96 10.16 16.22
N ILE A 88 -14.40 10.93 15.25
CA ILE A 88 -14.46 12.38 15.33
C ILE A 88 -15.86 12.87 15.70
N ASP A 89 -15.95 14.09 16.27
CA ASP A 89 -17.20 14.71 16.75
C ASP A 89 -18.13 15.19 15.61
N THR A 90 -17.98 14.56 14.44
CA THR A 90 -18.86 14.74 13.29
C THR A 90 -19.72 13.50 13.12
N PHE A 91 -21.02 13.71 13.01
CA PHE A 91 -22.00 12.62 12.97
C PHE A 91 -22.69 12.55 11.62
N GLY A 92 -22.69 11.35 11.04
CA GLY A 92 -23.50 11.02 9.86
C GLY A 92 -24.65 10.10 10.25
N SER A 93 -25.81 10.30 9.69
CA SER A 93 -26.93 9.38 9.87
C SER A 93 -27.70 9.16 8.58
N GLY A 94 -27.85 7.90 8.22
CA GLY A 94 -28.83 7.48 7.20
C GLY A 94 -30.19 7.14 7.77
N ASN A 95 -30.37 7.20 9.09
CA ASN A 95 -31.61 6.89 9.78
C ASN A 95 -31.71 7.82 10.99
N GLU A 96 -32.88 8.49 11.15
CA GLU A 96 -33.10 9.51 12.20
C GLU A 96 -32.81 9.04 13.63
N ASN A 97 -32.72 7.72 13.84
CA ASN A 97 -32.53 7.10 15.15
C ASN A 97 -31.10 6.55 15.39
N LYS A 98 -30.16 6.68 14.44
CA LYS A 98 -28.80 6.16 14.61
C LYS A 98 -27.76 7.14 14.09
N LEU A 99 -27.34 8.06 14.93
CA LEU A 99 -26.15 8.86 14.69
C LEU A 99 -24.92 7.97 14.73
N GLN A 100 -24.15 7.95 13.65
CA GLN A 100 -22.86 7.26 13.57
C GLN A 100 -21.75 8.30 13.55
N LYS A 101 -20.75 8.10 14.40
CA LYS A 101 -19.52 8.89 14.38
C LYS A 101 -18.74 8.53 13.11
N ILE A 102 -18.07 9.52 12.54
CA ILE A 102 -17.24 9.29 11.37
C ILE A 102 -15.85 8.84 11.83
N ASN A 103 -15.35 7.79 11.23
CA ASN A 103 -14.00 7.29 11.48
C ASN A 103 -13.00 8.01 10.58
N LEU A 104 -11.94 8.55 11.18
CA LEU A 104 -10.79 9.17 10.53
C LEU A 104 -9.55 8.33 10.85
N HIS A 105 -8.91 7.78 9.82
CA HIS A 105 -7.68 7.03 9.98
C HIS A 105 -6.50 7.90 9.59
N ILE A 106 -5.48 7.92 10.43
CA ILE A 106 -4.28 8.74 10.27
C ILE A 106 -3.08 7.80 10.23
N LEU A 107 -2.52 7.62 9.05
CA LEU A 107 -1.28 6.89 8.83
C LEU A 107 -0.10 7.85 9.02
N PHE A 108 0.91 7.43 9.79
CA PHE A 108 2.13 8.20 10.01
C PHE A 108 3.31 7.59 9.26
N ASP A 109 4.10 8.46 8.62
CA ASP A 109 5.39 8.11 8.06
C ASP A 109 6.46 8.17 9.13
N ILE A 110 6.90 7.00 9.59
CA ILE A 110 7.97 6.88 10.57
C ILE A 110 9.06 5.93 10.09
N GLY A 111 10.31 6.29 10.42
CA GLY A 111 11.48 5.47 10.12
C GLY A 111 11.64 4.31 11.11
N GLU A 112 12.11 3.17 10.63
CA GLU A 112 12.39 2.00 11.48
C GLU A 112 13.72 2.18 12.26
N ASP A 113 14.65 2.98 11.77
CA ASP A 113 15.96 3.21 12.42
C ASP A 113 15.84 3.95 13.76
N ASN A 114 14.88 4.90 13.86
CA ASN A 114 14.63 5.72 15.06
C ASN A 114 13.24 5.45 15.66
N LEU A 115 12.77 4.22 15.55
CA LEU A 115 11.40 3.82 15.84
C LEU A 115 10.89 4.30 17.20
N LYS A 116 11.68 4.13 18.27
CA LYS A 116 11.27 4.52 19.63
C LYS A 116 11.05 6.03 19.77
N GLU A 117 11.91 6.82 19.17
CA GLU A 117 11.79 8.28 19.18
C GLU A 117 10.59 8.76 18.37
N GLU A 118 10.35 8.15 17.21
CA GLU A 118 9.19 8.49 16.38
C GLU A 118 7.87 8.11 17.08
N ILE A 119 7.79 6.94 17.72
CA ILE A 119 6.61 6.53 18.51
C ILE A 119 6.39 7.47 19.68
N LYS A 120 7.45 7.82 20.41
CA LYS A 120 7.39 8.79 21.51
C LYS A 120 6.86 10.14 21.03
N LYS A 121 7.35 10.59 19.88
CA LYS A 121 6.90 11.84 19.26
C LYS A 121 5.40 11.83 18.93
N ILE A 122 4.89 10.71 18.35
CA ILE A 122 3.46 10.57 18.08
C ILE A 122 2.66 10.63 19.39
N ARG A 123 3.12 9.98 20.46
CA ARG A 123 2.44 10.04 21.78
C ARG A 123 2.43 11.45 22.37
N GLU A 124 3.58 12.12 22.41
CA GLU A 124 3.74 13.40 23.11
C GLU A 124 3.29 14.61 22.30
N GLU A 125 3.56 14.62 20.98
CA GLU A 125 3.31 15.78 20.13
C GLU A 125 2.02 15.67 19.31
N PHE A 126 1.36 14.49 19.27
CA PHE A 126 0.09 14.30 18.58
C PHE A 126 -1.01 13.83 19.55
N ILE A 127 -0.92 12.61 20.06
CA ILE A 127 -2.00 12.00 20.87
C ILE A 127 -2.29 12.83 22.11
N SER A 128 -1.27 13.17 22.91
CA SER A 128 -1.42 13.91 24.17
C SER A 128 -1.78 15.38 23.99
N GLN A 129 -1.86 15.88 22.75
CA GLN A 129 -2.31 17.24 22.45
C GLN A 129 -3.81 17.32 22.13
N ILE A 130 -4.50 16.18 22.10
CA ILE A 130 -5.90 16.08 21.70
C ILE A 130 -6.75 15.86 22.95
N PRO A 131 -7.76 16.74 23.24
CA PRO A 131 -8.71 16.50 24.32
C PRO A 131 -9.60 15.28 24.04
N ILE A 132 -10.04 14.61 25.11
CA ILE A 132 -10.94 13.45 24.99
C ILE A 132 -12.34 13.83 24.48
N SER A 133 -12.71 15.12 24.56
CA SER A 133 -14.00 15.62 24.09
C SER A 133 -13.96 17.13 23.87
N SER A 134 -14.82 17.64 23.00
CA SER A 134 -15.07 19.07 22.79
C SER A 134 -15.88 19.74 23.94
N ILE A 135 -16.48 18.93 24.81
CA ILE A 135 -17.30 19.45 25.91
C ILE A 135 -16.43 20.14 26.96
N ASP A 136 -16.82 21.32 27.43
CA ASP A 136 -16.05 22.16 28.35
C ASP A 136 -15.52 21.41 29.59
N LYS A 137 -16.31 20.53 30.17
CA LYS A 137 -15.93 19.70 31.32
C LYS A 137 -14.68 18.81 31.03
N HIS A 138 -14.45 18.45 29.77
CA HIS A 138 -13.43 17.49 29.39
C HIS A 138 -12.28 18.09 28.55
N LYS A 139 -12.38 19.34 28.12
CA LYS A 139 -11.40 19.95 27.20
C LYS A 139 -9.98 20.09 27.74
N THR A 140 -9.79 19.95 29.05
CA THR A 140 -8.47 19.93 29.72
C THR A 140 -7.93 18.52 29.92
N LYS A 141 -8.73 17.48 29.64
CA LYS A 141 -8.33 16.07 29.76
C LYS A 141 -7.91 15.57 28.40
N MET A 142 -6.63 15.27 28.26
CA MET A 142 -6.05 14.81 27.00
C MET A 142 -6.29 13.31 26.78
N LEU A 143 -6.16 12.85 25.54
CA LEU A 143 -6.31 11.43 25.18
C LEU A 143 -5.36 10.57 26.01
N SER A 144 -5.93 9.70 26.82
CA SER A 144 -5.26 8.64 27.55
C SER A 144 -6.25 7.56 27.94
N ILE A 145 -5.78 6.35 28.12
CA ILE A 145 -6.60 5.21 28.60
C ILE A 145 -7.19 5.55 29.96
N ASP A 146 -6.40 6.13 30.86
CA ASP A 146 -6.83 6.51 32.21
C ASP A 146 -7.97 7.55 32.19
N ASN A 147 -7.87 8.56 31.32
CA ASN A 147 -8.91 9.57 31.22
C ASN A 147 -10.22 8.99 30.64
N PHE A 148 -10.14 8.13 29.61
CA PHE A 148 -11.34 7.44 29.12
C PHE A 148 -11.95 6.52 30.17
N THR A 149 -11.14 5.72 30.86
CA THR A 149 -11.60 4.82 31.92
C THR A 149 -12.27 5.58 33.06
N THR A 150 -11.64 6.64 33.53
CA THR A 150 -12.17 7.48 34.65
C THR A 150 -13.50 8.11 34.25
N GLU A 151 -13.55 8.77 33.09
CA GLU A 151 -14.76 9.46 32.64
C GLU A 151 -15.87 8.48 32.21
N GLY A 152 -15.54 7.26 31.83
CA GLY A 152 -16.50 6.18 31.61
C GLY A 152 -17.05 5.52 32.87
N GLY A 153 -16.68 6.01 34.06
CA GLY A 153 -17.09 5.41 35.34
C GLY A 153 -16.38 4.10 35.66
N ASN A 154 -15.07 4.06 35.44
CA ASN A 154 -14.18 2.91 35.51
C ASN A 154 -14.38 1.85 34.41
N ASP A 155 -14.93 2.27 33.28
CA ASP A 155 -15.15 1.45 32.09
C ASP A 155 -14.56 2.14 30.84
N LEU A 156 -13.47 1.58 30.30
CA LEU A 156 -12.78 2.10 29.14
C LEU A 156 -13.66 2.14 27.89
N GLN A 157 -14.42 1.06 27.64
CA GLN A 157 -15.27 0.96 26.45
C GLN A 157 -16.40 1.96 26.50
N LYS A 158 -16.97 2.18 27.70
CA LYS A 158 -17.99 3.20 27.90
C LYS A 158 -17.43 4.60 27.71
N GLY A 159 -16.27 4.92 28.30
CA GLY A 159 -15.61 6.21 28.09
C GLY A 159 -15.30 6.48 26.63
N PHE A 160 -14.79 5.50 25.92
CA PHE A 160 -14.55 5.58 24.48
C PHE A 160 -15.86 5.77 23.67
N SER A 161 -16.96 5.13 24.09
CA SER A 161 -18.25 5.28 23.42
C SER A 161 -18.88 6.65 23.65
N ASP A 162 -18.74 7.20 24.85
CA ASP A 162 -19.42 8.43 25.25
C ASP A 162 -18.64 9.70 24.85
N LEU A 163 -17.31 9.61 24.79
CA LEU A 163 -16.42 10.74 24.56
C LEU A 163 -15.84 10.71 23.15
N VAL A 164 -15.76 11.88 22.53
CA VAL A 164 -15.29 12.02 21.14
C VAL A 164 -14.33 13.18 21.02
N PRO A 165 -13.11 12.95 20.53
CA PRO A 165 -12.14 14.00 20.28
C PRO A 165 -12.67 15.06 19.30
N PRO A 166 -12.34 16.35 19.51
CA PRO A 166 -12.78 17.41 18.62
C PRO A 166 -12.09 17.32 17.27
N THR A 167 -12.88 17.19 16.20
CA THR A 167 -12.43 17.13 14.80
C THR A 167 -11.50 18.29 14.46
N ALA A 168 -11.87 19.51 14.90
CA ALA A 168 -11.07 20.70 14.62
C ALA A 168 -9.64 20.59 15.16
N LYS A 169 -9.47 20.04 16.37
CA LYS A 169 -8.13 19.89 16.98
C LYS A 169 -7.28 18.83 16.26
N VAL A 170 -7.89 17.73 15.84
CA VAL A 170 -7.20 16.70 15.07
C VAL A 170 -6.67 17.28 13.75
N PHE A 171 -7.51 17.98 12.99
CA PHE A 171 -7.08 18.60 11.74
C PHE A 171 -6.11 19.78 11.93
N GLU A 172 -6.19 20.52 13.03
CA GLU A 172 -5.20 21.53 13.39
C GLU A 172 -3.81 20.91 13.50
N LEU A 173 -3.68 19.81 14.24
CA LEU A 173 -2.41 19.09 14.40
C LEU A 173 -1.91 18.51 13.09
N LEU A 174 -2.78 17.91 12.28
CA LEU A 174 -2.41 17.36 10.97
C LEU A 174 -1.84 18.42 10.01
N ASN A 175 -2.27 19.67 10.15
CA ASN A 175 -1.82 20.79 9.32
C ASN A 175 -0.57 21.51 9.86
N CYS A 176 -0.07 21.17 11.06
CA CYS A 176 1.16 21.75 11.56
C CYS A 176 2.39 21.21 10.80
N GLU A 177 3.48 21.96 10.79
CA GLU A 177 4.71 21.62 10.06
C GLU A 177 5.30 20.26 10.45
N THR A 178 5.09 19.82 11.68
CA THR A 178 5.56 18.51 12.16
C THR A 178 4.91 17.34 11.42
N TRP A 179 3.60 17.45 11.10
CA TRP A 179 2.79 16.32 10.62
C TRP A 179 2.28 16.45 9.19
N LYS A 180 2.17 17.64 8.66
CA LYS A 180 1.58 17.96 7.35
C LYS A 180 2.08 17.09 6.19
N ASN A 181 3.38 16.75 6.16
CA ASN A 181 3.98 15.94 5.10
C ASN A 181 4.34 14.51 5.55
N LYS A 182 4.06 14.18 6.81
CA LYS A 182 4.35 12.89 7.43
C LYS A 182 3.10 12.07 7.73
N THR A 183 1.93 12.53 7.29
CA THR A 183 0.67 11.83 7.51
C THR A 183 -0.09 11.62 6.21
N PHE A 184 -0.82 10.52 6.16
CA PHE A 184 -1.78 10.21 5.11
C PHE A 184 -3.11 9.87 5.78
N THR A 185 -4.19 10.51 5.33
CA THR A 185 -5.48 10.44 6.01
C THR A 185 -6.54 9.74 5.16
N PHE A 186 -7.38 8.95 5.86
CA PHE A 186 -8.51 8.28 5.24
C PHE A 186 -9.77 8.54 6.05
N LEU A 187 -10.92 8.68 5.38
CA LEU A 187 -12.23 8.61 6.04
C LEU A 187 -12.85 7.23 5.88
N GLY A 188 -13.59 6.80 6.88
CA GLY A 188 -14.53 5.70 6.77
C GLY A 188 -15.60 6.04 5.72
N TYR A 189 -15.59 5.31 4.60
CA TYR A 189 -16.49 5.58 3.48
C TYR A 189 -17.97 5.44 3.87
N LYS A 190 -18.30 4.41 4.64
CA LYS A 190 -19.67 4.09 5.02
C LYS A 190 -20.33 5.23 5.80
N GLU A 191 -19.64 5.75 6.80
CA GLU A 191 -20.12 6.83 7.66
C GLU A 191 -20.21 8.14 6.88
N TRP A 192 -19.18 8.47 6.09
CA TRP A 192 -19.16 9.65 5.24
C TRP A 192 -20.24 9.64 4.17
N SER A 193 -20.48 8.50 3.51
CA SER A 193 -21.50 8.37 2.48
C SER A 193 -22.92 8.65 3.02
N ASN A 194 -23.15 8.31 4.29
CA ASN A 194 -24.44 8.55 4.94
C ASN A 194 -24.77 10.04 5.16
N LEU A 195 -23.78 10.95 5.11
CA LEU A 195 -24.03 12.39 5.16
C LEU A 195 -24.85 12.91 3.96
N GLU A 196 -24.90 12.16 2.88
CA GLU A 196 -25.62 12.57 1.66
C GLU A 196 -27.13 12.59 1.78
N LYS A 197 -27.68 11.77 2.70
CA LYS A 197 -29.12 11.67 2.88
C LYS A 197 -29.77 12.93 3.49
N ASN A 198 -28.94 13.90 3.91
CA ASN A 198 -29.39 15.17 4.41
C ASN A 198 -28.71 16.31 3.63
N ASN A 199 -29.47 17.01 2.80
CA ASN A 199 -28.97 18.12 1.99
C ASN A 199 -28.29 19.25 2.79
N GLN A 200 -28.64 19.43 4.08
CA GLN A 200 -28.02 20.41 4.95
C GLN A 200 -26.58 20.02 5.34
N LEU A 201 -26.21 18.74 5.22
CA LEU A 201 -24.88 18.24 5.53
C LEU A 201 -23.96 18.18 4.31
N LYS A 202 -24.44 18.57 3.11
CA LYS A 202 -23.64 18.58 1.89
C LYS A 202 -22.36 19.41 2.01
N PRO A 203 -22.37 20.65 2.56
CA PRO A 203 -21.12 21.42 2.74
C PRO A 203 -20.13 20.72 3.67
N LEU A 204 -20.61 20.08 4.74
CA LEU A 204 -19.76 19.32 5.65
C LEU A 204 -19.16 18.09 4.96
N LYS A 205 -19.93 17.40 4.14
CA LYS A 205 -19.48 16.25 3.36
C LYS A 205 -18.36 16.63 2.40
N GLU A 206 -18.51 17.76 1.70
CA GLU A 206 -17.50 18.31 0.79
C GLU A 206 -16.25 18.78 1.55
N ASP A 207 -16.39 19.44 2.70
CA ASP A 207 -15.27 19.88 3.53
C ASP A 207 -14.45 18.67 4.00
N LEU A 208 -15.09 17.64 4.53
CA LEU A 208 -14.41 16.41 4.96
C LEU A 208 -13.73 15.69 3.78
N TYR A 209 -14.39 15.64 2.61
CA TYR A 209 -13.77 15.09 1.40
C TYR A 209 -12.46 15.82 1.08
N ASN A 210 -12.46 17.15 1.13
CA ASN A 210 -11.29 17.96 0.78
C ASN A 210 -10.13 17.79 1.76
N ARG A 211 -10.41 17.50 3.03
CA ARG A 211 -9.41 17.39 4.11
C ARG A 211 -8.64 16.07 4.15
N VAL A 212 -9.10 15.03 3.47
CA VAL A 212 -8.46 13.70 3.52
C VAL A 212 -7.85 13.29 2.19
N ASN A 213 -6.99 12.30 2.19
CA ASN A 213 -6.30 11.83 1.00
C ASN A 213 -7.09 10.75 0.25
N ALA A 214 -7.73 9.82 0.98
CA ALA A 214 -8.48 8.70 0.40
C ALA A 214 -9.59 8.22 1.36
N PHE A 215 -10.27 7.12 1.00
CA PHE A 215 -11.33 6.52 1.79
C PHE A 215 -11.03 5.05 2.06
N LEU A 216 -11.39 4.58 3.28
CA LEU A 216 -11.29 3.17 3.66
C LEU A 216 -12.69 2.58 3.87
N SER A 217 -12.86 1.31 3.55
CA SER A 217 -14.06 0.54 3.92
C SER A 217 -13.80 -0.97 3.87
N ALA A 218 -14.48 -1.69 4.75
CA ALA A 218 -14.58 -3.15 4.77
C ALA A 218 -15.90 -3.64 4.13
N THR A 219 -16.44 -2.92 3.15
CA THR A 219 -17.71 -3.27 2.50
C THR A 219 -17.56 -4.48 1.57
N GLN A 220 -18.69 -5.07 1.17
CA GLN A 220 -18.68 -6.23 0.26
C GLN A 220 -18.27 -5.85 -1.16
N ARG A 221 -17.71 -6.80 -1.89
CA ARG A 221 -17.17 -6.64 -3.26
C ARG A 221 -18.17 -6.04 -4.24
N GLU A 222 -19.41 -6.48 -4.17
CA GLU A 222 -20.47 -6.07 -5.09
C GLU A 222 -20.76 -4.56 -5.03
N THR A 223 -20.33 -3.92 -3.96
CA THR A 223 -20.54 -2.48 -3.75
C THR A 223 -19.36 -1.62 -4.19
N PHE A 224 -18.16 -2.17 -4.41
CA PHE A 224 -16.94 -1.40 -4.68
C PHE A 224 -17.05 -0.42 -5.86
N LEU A 225 -17.56 -0.88 -6.98
CA LEU A 225 -17.74 -0.04 -8.17
C LEU A 225 -18.68 1.13 -7.91
N ASN A 226 -19.76 0.87 -7.16
CA ASN A 226 -20.69 1.92 -6.77
C ASN A 226 -20.05 2.92 -5.82
N CYS A 227 -19.31 2.44 -4.81
CA CYS A 227 -18.58 3.31 -3.88
C CYS A 227 -17.63 4.26 -4.61
N GLN A 228 -16.82 3.73 -5.55
CA GLN A 228 -15.89 4.55 -6.33
C GLN A 228 -16.63 5.53 -7.27
N LYS A 229 -17.72 5.09 -7.91
CA LYS A 229 -18.54 5.96 -8.76
C LYS A 229 -19.08 7.17 -7.99
N TRP A 230 -19.58 6.96 -6.76
CA TRP A 230 -20.08 8.04 -5.91
C TRP A 230 -18.98 8.98 -5.43
N LEU A 231 -17.78 8.45 -5.13
CA LEU A 231 -16.61 9.29 -4.82
C LEU A 231 -16.21 10.16 -5.99
N ASN A 232 -16.30 9.65 -7.21
CA ASN A 232 -15.92 10.37 -8.43
C ASN A 232 -16.83 11.59 -8.71
N GLU A 233 -18.02 11.67 -8.09
CA GLU A 233 -18.87 12.88 -8.15
C GLU A 233 -18.26 14.05 -7.40
N TYR A 234 -17.38 13.80 -6.44
CA TYR A 234 -16.67 14.81 -5.64
C TYR A 234 -15.25 15.10 -6.16
N GLY A 235 -14.64 14.17 -6.91
CA GLY A 235 -13.29 14.28 -7.44
C GLY A 235 -12.65 12.93 -7.69
N ASN A 236 -11.32 12.87 -7.68
CA ASN A 236 -10.54 11.68 -8.07
C ASN A 236 -9.97 10.85 -6.91
N LYS A 237 -10.41 11.08 -5.66
CA LYS A 237 -9.91 10.30 -4.52
C LYS A 237 -10.33 8.85 -4.60
N LYS A 238 -9.44 7.97 -4.15
CA LYS A 238 -9.69 6.53 -4.22
C LYS A 238 -10.38 6.00 -2.97
N PHE A 239 -11.24 5.03 -3.25
CA PHE A 239 -11.74 4.08 -2.28
C PHE A 239 -10.75 2.92 -2.17
N LEU A 240 -10.30 2.59 -0.96
CA LEU A 240 -9.48 1.43 -0.66
C LEU A 240 -10.29 0.45 0.16
N HIS A 241 -10.25 -0.81 -0.22
CA HIS A 241 -10.83 -1.90 0.56
C HIS A 241 -9.81 -2.42 1.56
N SER A 242 -10.23 -2.67 2.79
CA SER A 242 -9.40 -3.18 3.90
C SER A 242 -10.17 -4.22 4.71
N GLY A 243 -9.44 -5.04 5.48
CA GLY A 243 -10.04 -6.13 6.23
C GLY A 243 -10.91 -5.70 7.41
N ASP A 244 -10.63 -4.55 8.04
CA ASP A 244 -11.24 -4.11 9.30
C ASP A 244 -11.25 -5.24 10.35
N ILE A 245 -10.07 -5.77 10.60
CA ILE A 245 -9.87 -7.04 11.30
C ILE A 245 -9.82 -6.80 12.80
N HIS A 246 -10.73 -7.43 13.54
CA HIS A 246 -10.86 -7.32 15.00
C HIS A 246 -10.70 -8.64 15.75
N ASP A 247 -10.60 -9.77 15.04
CA ASP A 247 -10.50 -11.09 15.64
C ASP A 247 -9.75 -12.10 14.76
N PHE A 248 -9.49 -13.29 15.31
CA PHE A 248 -8.77 -14.36 14.60
C PHE A 248 -9.57 -14.99 13.47
N SER A 249 -10.89 -14.91 13.44
CA SER A 249 -11.70 -15.55 12.40
C SER A 249 -11.40 -14.96 11.01
N PHE A 250 -11.02 -13.69 10.96
CA PHE A 250 -10.62 -13.00 9.73
C PHE A 250 -9.13 -13.15 9.39
N LEU A 251 -8.29 -13.44 10.40
CA LEU A 251 -6.85 -13.68 10.21
C LEU A 251 -6.52 -15.18 10.05
N ASP A 252 -7.41 -16.08 10.49
CA ASP A 252 -7.13 -17.51 10.45
C ASP A 252 -7.14 -18.02 9.01
N THR A 253 -5.95 -18.07 8.43
CA THR A 253 -5.70 -18.56 7.09
C THR A 253 -5.45 -20.07 7.04
N ALA A 254 -5.53 -20.75 8.17
CA ALA A 254 -5.11 -22.13 8.32
C ALA A 254 -6.23 -23.14 7.96
N ASN A 255 -6.56 -23.23 6.70
CA ASN A 255 -6.94 -24.53 6.13
C ASN A 255 -5.67 -25.14 5.52
N THR A 256 -5.06 -26.08 6.19
CA THR A 256 -4.07 -26.96 5.57
C THR A 256 -4.80 -27.99 4.74
N ASN A 257 -4.37 -28.18 3.48
CA ASN A 257 -4.81 -29.31 2.68
C ASN A 257 -4.28 -30.63 3.27
N GLU A 258 -4.72 -31.75 2.76
CA GLU A 258 -4.29 -33.11 3.20
C GLU A 258 -2.76 -33.32 3.12
N ASN A 259 -2.04 -32.47 2.41
CA ASN A 259 -0.57 -32.51 2.26
C ASN A 259 0.17 -31.56 3.21
N GLY A 260 -0.54 -30.84 4.09
CA GLY A 260 0.05 -29.88 5.02
C GLY A 260 0.37 -28.50 4.41
N ASP A 261 -0.03 -28.23 3.16
CA ASP A 261 0.13 -26.93 2.54
C ASP A 261 -0.94 -25.97 3.08
N ILE A 262 -0.55 -24.73 3.37
CA ILE A 262 -1.45 -23.69 3.79
C ILE A 262 -2.36 -23.34 2.61
N VAL A 263 -3.62 -23.75 2.67
CA VAL A 263 -4.66 -23.30 1.75
C VAL A 263 -5.18 -21.96 2.27
N GLN A 264 -5.32 -21.01 1.37
CA GLN A 264 -5.78 -19.66 1.67
C GLN A 264 -7.08 -19.69 2.49
N SER A 265 -7.14 -18.92 3.58
CA SER A 265 -8.38 -18.75 4.34
C SER A 265 -9.47 -18.17 3.46
N THR A 266 -10.65 -18.73 3.59
CA THR A 266 -11.86 -18.18 2.97
C THR A 266 -12.35 -16.89 3.65
N ASN A 267 -11.80 -16.53 4.82
CA ASN A 267 -12.28 -15.45 5.66
C ASN A 267 -11.41 -14.18 5.60
N TYR A 268 -10.11 -14.29 5.26
CA TYR A 268 -9.29 -13.10 5.06
C TYR A 268 -9.71 -12.38 3.78
N TYR A 269 -10.01 -11.10 3.91
CA TYR A 269 -10.63 -10.34 2.85
C TYR A 269 -10.03 -8.94 2.72
N CYS A 270 -9.04 -8.80 1.86
CA CYS A 270 -8.53 -7.52 1.39
C CYS A 270 -8.25 -7.59 -0.11
N ASP A 271 -8.87 -6.71 -0.88
CA ASP A 271 -8.80 -6.70 -2.35
C ASP A 271 -8.08 -5.47 -2.92
N THR A 272 -7.48 -4.65 -2.08
CA THR A 272 -6.75 -3.46 -2.53
C THR A 272 -5.36 -3.82 -3.02
N TRP A 273 -5.14 -3.59 -4.32
CA TRP A 273 -3.84 -3.62 -4.96
C TRP A 273 -3.35 -2.20 -5.20
N ILE A 274 -2.11 -1.92 -4.80
CA ILE A 274 -1.46 -0.65 -5.09
C ILE A 274 -0.18 -0.92 -5.89
N LYS A 275 -0.02 -0.22 -7.02
CA LYS A 275 1.18 -0.25 -7.85
C LYS A 275 2.15 0.82 -7.39
N ALA A 276 2.94 0.48 -6.41
CA ALA A 276 3.91 1.38 -5.80
C ALA A 276 5.01 0.60 -5.08
N ASP A 277 6.09 1.30 -4.74
CA ASP A 277 7.04 0.81 -3.76
C ASP A 277 6.35 0.76 -2.38
N THR A 278 6.76 -0.19 -1.54
CA THR A 278 6.17 -0.39 -0.22
C THR A 278 6.67 0.65 0.79
N THR A 279 6.47 1.93 0.46
CA THR A 279 6.92 3.10 1.20
C THR A 279 5.80 4.12 1.35
N PHE A 280 5.99 5.10 2.22
CA PHE A 280 5.06 6.21 2.38
C PHE A 280 4.99 7.07 1.10
N ASP A 281 6.11 7.33 0.45
CA ASP A 281 6.14 8.04 -0.83
C ASP A 281 5.43 7.24 -1.94
N GLY A 282 5.57 5.91 -1.93
CA GLY A 282 4.80 5.03 -2.81
C GLY A 282 3.29 5.15 -2.59
N LEU A 283 2.83 5.22 -1.34
CA LEU A 283 1.42 5.45 -1.03
C LEU A 283 0.94 6.81 -1.55
N LYS A 284 1.73 7.87 -1.39
CA LYS A 284 1.34 9.21 -1.88
C LYS A 284 1.14 9.25 -3.40
N GLN A 285 1.76 8.38 -4.17
CA GLN A 285 1.59 8.34 -5.61
C GLN A 285 0.15 8.01 -6.05
N ILE A 286 -0.65 7.35 -5.20
CA ILE A 286 -2.08 7.11 -5.52
C ILE A 286 -2.89 8.40 -5.65
N ILE A 287 -2.42 9.51 -5.06
CA ILE A 287 -3.08 10.81 -5.18
C ILE A 287 -2.86 11.40 -6.58
N CYS A 288 -1.67 11.20 -7.15
CA CYS A 288 -1.29 11.76 -8.45
C CYS A 288 -1.83 10.93 -9.62
N GLU A 289 -1.78 9.59 -9.50
CA GLU A 289 -2.13 8.65 -10.57
C GLU A 289 -3.11 7.57 -10.06
N PRO A 290 -4.28 7.97 -9.54
CA PRO A 290 -5.18 7.06 -8.83
C PRO A 290 -5.70 5.91 -9.71
N GLU A 291 -6.02 6.16 -11.00
CA GLU A 291 -6.57 5.14 -11.89
C GLU A 291 -5.55 4.07 -12.30
N ASP A 292 -4.28 4.45 -12.39
CA ASP A 292 -3.21 3.57 -12.84
C ASP A 292 -2.56 2.81 -11.68
N ARG A 293 -2.75 3.29 -10.44
CA ARG A 293 -2.06 2.75 -9.26
C ARG A 293 -2.94 2.02 -8.28
N VAL A 294 -4.26 2.11 -8.37
CA VAL A 294 -5.18 1.42 -7.45
C VAL A 294 -6.14 0.53 -8.22
N LYS A 295 -6.19 -0.74 -7.84
CA LYS A 295 -7.20 -1.70 -8.30
C LYS A 295 -7.80 -2.42 -7.10
N ILE A 296 -9.11 -2.62 -7.13
CA ILE A 296 -9.81 -3.39 -6.11
C ILE A 296 -10.39 -4.63 -6.78
N GLN A 297 -9.71 -5.76 -6.61
CA GLN A 297 -10.05 -7.02 -7.25
C GLN A 297 -9.36 -8.20 -6.55
N ILE A 298 -9.85 -9.42 -6.80
CA ILE A 298 -9.32 -10.64 -6.20
C ILE A 298 -7.95 -10.95 -6.79
N ASP A 299 -7.91 -11.06 -8.13
CA ASP A 299 -6.76 -11.53 -8.87
C ASP A 299 -5.72 -10.44 -9.04
N HIS A 300 -4.48 -10.85 -9.29
CA HIS A 300 -3.38 -9.93 -9.53
C HIS A 300 -3.68 -9.04 -10.75
N PRO A 301 -3.54 -7.70 -10.67
CA PRO A 301 -3.90 -6.78 -11.76
C PRO A 301 -3.12 -6.99 -13.06
N ASP A 302 -1.88 -7.47 -12.98
CA ASP A 302 -1.09 -7.85 -14.14
C ASP A 302 -1.32 -9.34 -14.45
N ASP A 303 -2.53 -9.69 -14.85
CA ASP A 303 -2.84 -11.03 -15.38
C ASP A 303 -2.32 -11.19 -16.83
N LYS A 304 -1.12 -10.74 -17.09
CA LYS A 304 -0.40 -11.03 -18.31
C LYS A 304 0.19 -12.42 -18.20
N LYS A 305 -0.05 -13.22 -19.23
CA LYS A 305 0.54 -14.57 -19.31
C LYS A 305 2.06 -14.45 -19.16
N GLY A 306 2.61 -15.05 -18.11
CA GLY A 306 4.03 -14.95 -17.75
C GLY A 306 4.99 -15.26 -18.90
N TYR A 307 4.55 -16.12 -19.83
CA TYR A 307 5.36 -16.49 -21.01
C TYR A 307 5.64 -15.32 -21.98
N ASN A 308 4.88 -14.23 -21.92
CA ASN A 308 5.10 -13.02 -22.74
C ASN A 308 5.87 -11.92 -22.01
N ILE A 309 6.25 -12.14 -20.75
CA ILE A 309 6.93 -11.13 -19.93
C ILE A 309 8.39 -11.49 -19.79
N ILE A 310 9.28 -10.62 -20.26
CA ILE A 310 10.70 -10.72 -19.94
C ILE A 310 10.88 -10.29 -18.48
N GLU A 311 11.26 -11.24 -17.65
CA GLU A 311 11.46 -11.04 -16.21
C GLU A 311 12.78 -10.34 -15.91
N LYS A 312 13.83 -10.75 -16.64
CA LYS A 312 15.17 -10.21 -16.49
C LYS A 312 16.03 -10.48 -17.71
N ILE A 313 17.07 -9.68 -17.84
CA ILE A 313 18.16 -9.89 -18.77
C ILE A 313 19.48 -10.00 -18.00
N LYS A 314 20.37 -10.84 -18.46
CA LYS A 314 21.72 -11.01 -17.88
C LYS A 314 22.77 -10.72 -18.93
N PHE A 315 23.76 -9.88 -18.59
CA PHE A 315 24.94 -9.69 -19.43
C PHE A 315 25.92 -10.83 -19.22
N VAL A 316 26.47 -11.32 -20.33
CA VAL A 316 27.53 -12.33 -20.33
C VAL A 316 28.73 -11.75 -21.07
N ASP A 317 29.78 -11.41 -20.37
CA ASP A 317 31.04 -10.93 -20.94
C ASP A 317 32.12 -12.00 -20.76
N THR A 318 32.59 -12.55 -21.86
CA THR A 318 33.67 -13.55 -21.89
C THR A 318 35.07 -12.92 -22.10
N SER A 319 35.14 -11.60 -22.16
CA SER A 319 36.41 -10.88 -22.36
C SER A 319 37.24 -10.70 -21.08
N GLY A 320 36.62 -10.83 -19.91
CA GLY A 320 37.22 -10.55 -18.61
C GLY A 320 37.50 -9.07 -18.34
N GLN A 321 36.87 -8.15 -19.10
CA GLN A 321 37.10 -6.69 -19.00
C GLN A 321 36.01 -5.94 -18.25
N ASP A 322 35.03 -6.63 -17.66
CA ASP A 322 33.88 -6.04 -16.90
C ASP A 322 33.26 -4.81 -17.61
N LYS A 323 33.00 -4.95 -18.91
CA LYS A 323 32.47 -3.85 -19.73
C LYS A 323 31.12 -3.34 -19.25
N PHE A 324 30.36 -4.17 -18.57
CA PHE A 324 29.06 -3.84 -18.01
C PHE A 324 29.11 -4.01 -16.48
N PRO A 325 28.88 -2.94 -15.71
CA PRO A 325 28.97 -2.98 -14.24
C PRO A 325 27.80 -3.71 -13.58
N CYS A 326 26.75 -4.04 -14.36
CA CYS A 326 25.58 -4.77 -13.89
C CYS A 326 25.45 -6.09 -14.66
N GLU A 327 25.53 -7.21 -13.95
CA GLU A 327 25.40 -8.52 -14.58
C GLU A 327 23.95 -8.86 -14.93
N GLU A 328 22.99 -8.38 -14.14
CA GLU A 328 21.58 -8.70 -14.27
C GLU A 328 20.71 -7.45 -14.13
N ILE A 329 19.70 -7.30 -14.99
CA ILE A 329 18.70 -6.23 -14.94
C ILE A 329 17.31 -6.88 -14.85
N GLY A 330 16.60 -6.66 -13.73
CA GLY A 330 15.18 -7.01 -13.60
C GLY A 330 14.30 -6.05 -14.39
N LEU A 331 13.26 -6.58 -15.05
CA LEU A 331 12.32 -5.79 -15.83
C LEU A 331 10.91 -5.87 -15.23
N SER A 332 10.21 -4.74 -15.23
CA SER A 332 8.79 -4.67 -14.90
C SER A 332 7.96 -5.33 -16.00
N SER A 333 6.82 -5.93 -15.64
CA SER A 333 5.83 -6.44 -16.59
C SER A 333 5.13 -5.33 -17.41
N GLY A 334 5.29 -4.08 -16.98
CA GLY A 334 4.75 -2.90 -17.65
C GLY A 334 5.78 -2.16 -18.50
N LEU A 335 5.74 -0.83 -18.46
CA LEU A 335 6.68 0.04 -19.16
C LEU A 335 8.02 0.08 -18.41
N ASN A 336 9.11 -0.15 -19.15
CA ASN A 336 10.47 0.05 -18.68
C ASN A 336 11.11 1.18 -19.47
N ALA A 337 11.59 2.21 -18.78
CA ALA A 337 12.25 3.35 -19.39
C ALA A 337 13.78 3.23 -19.25
N ILE A 338 14.50 3.36 -20.36
CA ILE A 338 15.96 3.37 -20.38
C ILE A 338 16.41 4.81 -20.54
N ILE A 339 16.98 5.40 -19.49
CA ILE A 339 17.44 6.79 -19.46
C ILE A 339 18.97 6.86 -19.29
N GLY A 340 19.56 7.91 -19.82
CA GLY A 340 21.00 8.14 -19.70
C GLY A 340 21.49 9.19 -20.71
N GLY A 341 22.72 9.67 -20.53
CA GLY A 341 23.36 10.64 -21.41
C GLY A 341 23.63 10.10 -22.82
N LYS A 342 24.12 10.96 -23.69
CA LYS A 342 24.59 10.55 -25.03
C LYS A 342 25.72 9.51 -24.87
N SER A 343 25.71 8.48 -25.71
CA SER A 343 26.72 7.40 -25.73
C SER A 343 26.75 6.52 -24.47
N SER A 344 25.73 6.54 -23.61
CA SER A 344 25.63 5.68 -22.41
C SER A 344 25.23 4.22 -22.67
N GLY A 345 25.06 3.82 -23.94
CA GLY A 345 24.70 2.43 -24.29
C GLY A 345 23.21 2.12 -24.41
N LYS A 346 22.30 3.12 -24.25
CA LYS A 346 20.84 2.90 -24.32
C LYS A 346 20.38 2.16 -25.58
N SER A 347 20.81 2.66 -26.75
CA SER A 347 20.46 2.04 -28.04
C SER A 347 21.12 0.67 -28.20
N LEU A 348 22.35 0.52 -27.70
CA LEU A 348 23.03 -0.77 -27.73
C LEU A 348 22.26 -1.83 -26.94
N LEU A 349 21.78 -1.53 -25.75
CA LEU A 349 20.98 -2.43 -24.93
C LEU A 349 19.72 -2.90 -25.69
N LEU A 350 18.98 -1.95 -26.29
CA LEU A 350 17.77 -2.28 -27.08
C LEU A 350 18.10 -3.16 -28.29
N HIS A 351 19.18 -2.85 -29.01
CA HIS A 351 19.62 -3.67 -30.15
C HIS A 351 20.07 -5.08 -29.72
N LEU A 352 20.72 -5.22 -28.57
CA LEU A 352 21.10 -6.52 -28.03
C LEU A 352 19.86 -7.37 -27.69
N ILE A 353 18.87 -6.78 -26.99
CA ILE A 353 17.59 -7.45 -26.69
C ILE A 353 16.90 -7.88 -27.98
N ALA A 354 16.74 -6.96 -28.92
CA ALA A 354 16.06 -7.22 -30.19
C ALA A 354 16.78 -8.31 -31.02
N SER A 355 18.11 -8.26 -31.08
CA SER A 355 18.92 -9.27 -31.79
C SER A 355 18.78 -10.65 -31.16
N GLU A 356 18.82 -10.75 -29.83
CA GLU A 356 18.63 -12.03 -29.12
C GLU A 356 17.21 -12.58 -29.34
N MET A 357 16.23 -11.70 -29.54
CA MET A 357 14.85 -12.06 -29.86
C MET A 357 14.61 -12.36 -31.35
N GLY A 358 15.68 -12.39 -32.17
CA GLY A 358 15.61 -12.73 -33.58
C GLY A 358 15.19 -11.60 -34.52
N ASN A 359 15.14 -10.36 -34.04
CA ASN A 359 14.85 -9.20 -34.87
C ASN A 359 16.07 -8.80 -35.71
N LYS A 360 15.83 -8.24 -36.91
CA LYS A 360 16.86 -7.55 -37.69
C LYS A 360 17.23 -6.25 -37.01
N THR A 361 18.51 -6.07 -36.70
CA THR A 361 19.00 -4.89 -35.99
C THR A 361 20.31 -4.40 -36.64
N ASP A 362 20.66 -3.12 -36.39
CA ASP A 362 21.93 -2.54 -36.83
C ASP A 362 23.06 -2.84 -35.81
N ILE A 363 23.00 -3.98 -35.16
CA ILE A 363 23.98 -4.38 -34.12
C ILE A 363 25.41 -4.43 -34.67
N LYS A 364 25.58 -4.62 -35.97
CA LYS A 364 26.90 -4.57 -36.66
C LYS A 364 27.66 -3.28 -36.40
N ASN A 365 26.94 -2.17 -36.21
CA ASN A 365 27.56 -0.88 -35.90
C ASN A 365 28.23 -0.85 -34.50
N TYR A 366 27.98 -1.85 -33.68
CA TYR A 366 28.51 -1.98 -32.32
C TYR A 366 29.46 -3.16 -32.12
N GLU A 367 29.85 -3.87 -33.22
CA GLU A 367 30.66 -5.10 -33.15
C GLU A 367 31.91 -4.98 -32.32
N GLN A 368 32.61 -3.82 -32.39
CA GLN A 368 33.81 -3.59 -31.61
C GLN A 368 33.56 -3.46 -30.10
N VAL A 369 32.37 -2.92 -29.72
CA VAL A 369 32.01 -2.73 -28.32
C VAL A 369 31.50 -4.01 -27.69
N ILE A 370 30.74 -4.80 -28.46
CA ILE A 370 30.07 -6.03 -27.98
C ILE A 370 30.88 -7.30 -28.25
N LYS A 371 32.09 -7.18 -28.80
CA LYS A 371 32.98 -8.35 -29.00
C LYS A 371 33.10 -9.11 -27.67
N ASN A 372 32.72 -10.37 -27.67
CA ASN A 372 32.68 -11.25 -26.50
C ASN A 372 31.57 -10.89 -25.45
N THR A 373 30.61 -10.05 -25.79
CA THR A 373 29.47 -9.73 -24.91
C THR A 373 28.18 -10.20 -25.57
N SER A 374 27.35 -10.90 -24.81
CA SER A 374 26.00 -11.30 -25.20
C SER A 374 25.04 -11.03 -24.06
N ILE A 375 23.75 -11.20 -24.29
CA ILE A 375 22.74 -11.18 -23.24
C ILE A 375 21.98 -12.50 -23.20
N GLU A 376 21.52 -12.84 -22.01
CA GLU A 376 20.59 -13.92 -21.78
C GLU A 376 19.25 -13.33 -21.35
N ILE A 377 18.16 -13.85 -21.90
CA ILE A 377 16.79 -13.38 -21.62
C ILE A 377 16.05 -14.47 -20.85
N TYR A 378 15.38 -14.07 -19.76
CA TYR A 378 14.60 -14.93 -18.90
C TYR A 378 13.16 -14.43 -18.82
N TYR A 379 12.19 -15.35 -18.90
CA TYR A 379 10.78 -15.03 -18.86
C TYR A 379 10.16 -15.29 -17.49
N LYS A 380 9.08 -14.63 -17.18
CA LYS A 380 8.40 -14.72 -15.90
C LYS A 380 7.77 -16.09 -15.62
N ASP A 381 7.40 -16.84 -16.63
CA ASP A 381 6.87 -18.20 -16.48
C ASP A 381 7.92 -19.21 -16.01
N ASP A 382 9.19 -19.00 -16.38
CA ASP A 382 10.33 -19.77 -15.87
C ASP A 382 11.58 -18.87 -15.76
N PRO A 383 11.75 -18.14 -14.65
CA PRO A 383 12.88 -17.21 -14.48
C PRO A 383 14.22 -17.91 -14.23
N THR A 384 14.25 -19.24 -14.19
CA THR A 384 15.48 -20.04 -14.08
C THR A 384 16.01 -20.50 -15.42
N ARG A 385 15.15 -20.56 -16.44
CA ARG A 385 15.47 -21.04 -17.78
C ARG A 385 15.71 -19.86 -18.73
N LYS A 386 16.92 -19.78 -19.29
CA LYS A 386 17.20 -18.79 -20.33
C LYS A 386 16.49 -19.13 -21.64
N ARG A 387 16.16 -18.11 -22.43
CA ARG A 387 15.65 -18.24 -23.78
C ARG A 387 16.64 -19.01 -24.66
N THR A 388 16.13 -19.88 -25.53
CA THR A 388 16.92 -20.59 -26.55
C THR A 388 16.53 -20.10 -27.94
N LYS A 389 17.35 -20.40 -28.97
CA LYS A 389 17.05 -20.02 -30.35
C LYS A 389 15.78 -20.65 -30.90
N ASP A 390 15.37 -21.80 -30.36
CA ASP A 390 14.15 -22.52 -30.75
C ASP A 390 12.88 -21.98 -30.07
N ASP A 391 13.04 -20.97 -29.20
CA ASP A 391 11.91 -20.32 -28.52
C ASP A 391 11.16 -19.42 -29.50
N ALA A 392 9.90 -19.75 -29.75
CA ALA A 392 9.04 -19.06 -30.72
C ALA A 392 8.55 -17.66 -30.24
N ARG A 393 8.91 -17.24 -29.05
CA ARG A 393 8.53 -15.92 -28.51
C ARG A 393 9.23 -14.82 -29.30
N ILE A 394 8.46 -13.81 -29.68
CA ILE A 394 8.93 -12.67 -30.48
C ILE A 394 8.58 -11.36 -29.76
N ILE A 395 9.35 -10.33 -30.05
CA ILE A 395 9.04 -8.94 -29.70
C ILE A 395 8.94 -8.12 -30.98
N GLU A 396 8.23 -7.01 -30.92
CA GLU A 396 8.28 -5.99 -31.96
C GLU A 396 9.38 -5.00 -31.62
N PHE A 397 10.34 -4.82 -32.53
CA PHE A 397 11.42 -3.88 -32.38
C PHE A 397 11.20 -2.67 -33.31
N LEU A 398 11.03 -1.50 -32.73
CA LEU A 398 10.89 -0.24 -33.44
C LEU A 398 12.21 0.54 -33.37
N PRO A 399 12.99 0.61 -34.46
CA PRO A 399 14.25 1.35 -34.46
C PRO A 399 14.00 2.86 -34.32
N GLN A 400 15.05 3.58 -33.95
CA GLN A 400 15.03 5.04 -33.88
C GLN A 400 14.58 5.61 -35.25
N LEU A 401 13.78 6.66 -35.25
CA LEU A 401 13.19 7.27 -36.42
C LEU A 401 12.13 6.42 -37.17
N HIS A 402 11.72 5.28 -36.62
CA HIS A 402 10.71 4.43 -37.26
C HIS A 402 9.42 5.21 -37.54
N ILE A 403 8.94 5.97 -36.56
CA ILE A 403 7.72 6.78 -36.68
C ILE A 403 7.90 7.90 -37.72
N GLU A 404 9.05 8.59 -37.72
CA GLU A 404 9.36 9.62 -38.72
C GLU A 404 9.39 9.04 -40.14
N ASN A 405 9.96 7.85 -40.31
CA ASN A 405 10.01 7.19 -41.61
C ASN A 405 8.62 6.72 -42.08
N LEU A 406 7.74 6.30 -41.16
CA LEU A 406 6.36 5.95 -41.49
C LEU A 406 5.57 7.18 -41.98
N VAL A 407 5.76 8.34 -41.35
CA VAL A 407 5.09 9.57 -41.74
C VAL A 407 5.62 10.08 -43.09
N ARG A 408 6.94 10.07 -43.32
CA ARG A 408 7.55 10.50 -44.57
C ARG A 408 7.21 9.63 -45.78
N ASN A 409 6.89 8.35 -45.57
CA ASN A 409 6.52 7.42 -46.65
C ASN A 409 5.02 7.42 -46.94
N GLN A 410 4.24 8.25 -46.25
CA GLN A 410 2.81 8.50 -46.56
C GLN A 410 2.57 9.80 -47.36
N GLU A 411 3.60 10.61 -47.55
CA GLU A 411 3.64 11.71 -48.51
C GLU A 411 4.22 11.24 -49.88
#